data_c56f0519d286f2ef3dad0015d6be955c
#
_entry.id   c56f0519d286f2ef3dad0015d6be955c
#
_cell.length_a   1.000
_cell.length_b   1.000
_cell.length_c   1.000
_cell.angle_alpha   90.00
_cell.angle_beta   90.00
_cell.angle_gamma   90.00
#
_symmetry.space_group_name_H-M   'P 1'
#
loop_
_entity.id
_entity.type
_entity.pdbx_description
1 polymer ?
#
loop_
_entity_poly.entity_id
_entity_poly.type
_entity_poly.pdbx_seq_one_letter_code
_entity_poly.pdbx_strand_id
1 'polypeptide(L)'
;MLRLLTHESTGVILLALAAVAALVVSNSPWRAAYQALVQAPVELRLGAWLTLAKPALVWVNDLWMAVFFLLVGLEIKREFIEGELADRRQAMLPAVAALGGMAMPALIYVLFNLGDATALRGWAIPAATDIAFAIGIVMLLGPRVPVSLKIFLTAVAIIDDLGAIVVIALYYTDQLSLPMLMAAGACIAVLVAMNRAGVVRAEVYLAVGLVLWLCVLKSGVHATLAGVITALAIPMRSPQGHSPAQDLAHGLQPWVAFGILPVFAFCNAGVSLEGVHLATLAEGIPLGIAGGLLLGKAIGVFGSLVLMVRLGLAARPAAASWLQCFGVAVLCGIGFTMSLFIGGLAFEGLDGSYETRVKLGVLAGSLLSGLAGTTILLLAHRRT
;
A
#
# COMPACT_ATOMS: atom_id res chain seq x y z
N MET A 1 -21.33 22.44 0.96
CA MET A 1 -21.01 21.13 0.43
C MET A 1 -19.72 21.10 -0.40
N LEU A 2 -19.43 22.08 -1.25
CA LEU A 2 -18.21 22.13 -2.09
C LEU A 2 -16.88 22.45 -1.36
N ARG A 3 -16.88 22.92 -0.13
CA ARG A 3 -15.67 23.23 0.65
C ARG A 3 -15.08 22.03 1.45
N LEU A 4 -15.68 20.84 1.35
CA LEU A 4 -15.21 19.61 2.01
C LEU A 4 -14.35 18.71 1.11
N LEU A 5 -14.25 19.03 -0.16
CA LEU A 5 -13.41 18.29 -1.11
C LEU A 5 -11.99 18.88 -1.08
N THR A 6 -11.19 18.43 -0.15
CA THR A 6 -9.74 18.62 -0.21
C THR A 6 -9.18 17.77 -1.35
N HIS A 7 -7.97 18.07 -1.84
CA HIS A 7 -7.32 17.26 -2.88
C HIS A 7 -7.29 15.76 -2.51
N GLU A 8 -7.07 15.43 -1.23
CA GLU A 8 -7.00 14.05 -0.73
C GLU A 8 -8.35 13.32 -0.84
N SER A 9 -9.45 13.94 -0.43
CA SER A 9 -10.78 13.33 -0.53
C SER A 9 -11.24 13.11 -1.97
N THR A 10 -10.85 13.99 -2.89
CA THR A 10 -11.17 13.84 -4.32
C THR A 10 -10.41 12.67 -4.94
N GLY A 11 -9.13 12.47 -4.58
CA GLY A 11 -8.33 11.33 -5.02
C GLY A 11 -8.95 9.99 -4.62
N VAL A 12 -9.44 9.88 -3.38
CA VAL A 12 -10.10 8.66 -2.89
C VAL A 12 -11.41 8.37 -3.63
N ILE A 13 -12.21 9.40 -3.93
CA ILE A 13 -13.43 9.22 -4.72
C ILE A 13 -13.09 8.72 -6.13
N LEU A 14 -12.07 9.30 -6.76
CA LEU A 14 -11.61 8.87 -8.08
C LEU A 14 -11.08 7.44 -8.07
N LEU A 15 -10.33 7.08 -7.03
CA LEU A 15 -9.84 5.71 -6.80
C LEU A 15 -11.01 4.72 -6.69
N ALA A 16 -12.03 5.04 -5.89
CA ALA A 16 -13.22 4.21 -5.74
C ALA A 16 -14.00 4.09 -7.05
N LEU A 17 -14.17 5.19 -7.79
CA LEU A 17 -14.83 5.19 -9.09
C LEU A 17 -14.07 4.35 -10.11
N ALA A 18 -12.74 4.41 -10.12
CA ALA A 18 -11.91 3.60 -11.01
C ALA A 18 -12.07 2.10 -10.72
N ALA A 19 -12.13 1.70 -9.44
CA ALA A 19 -12.38 0.32 -9.04
C ALA A 19 -13.77 -0.17 -9.45
N VAL A 20 -14.81 0.65 -9.22
CA VAL A 20 -16.17 0.33 -9.64
C VAL A 20 -16.25 0.24 -11.16
N ALA A 21 -15.62 1.15 -11.89
CA ALA A 21 -15.56 1.11 -13.35
C ALA A 21 -14.89 -0.18 -13.86
N ALA A 22 -13.78 -0.61 -13.23
CA ALA A 22 -13.11 -1.86 -13.56
C ALA A 22 -14.05 -3.07 -13.38
N LEU A 23 -14.78 -3.14 -12.24
CA LEU A 23 -15.74 -4.19 -11.96
C LEU A 23 -16.91 -4.19 -12.95
N VAL A 24 -17.46 -3.03 -13.26
CA VAL A 24 -18.57 -2.91 -14.22
C VAL A 24 -18.12 -3.33 -15.61
N VAL A 25 -16.99 -2.82 -16.10
CA VAL A 25 -16.49 -3.10 -17.44
C VAL A 25 -16.09 -4.57 -17.59
N SER A 26 -15.43 -5.14 -16.58
CA SER A 26 -15.02 -6.56 -16.60
C SER A 26 -16.20 -7.56 -16.56
N ASN A 27 -17.41 -7.10 -16.19
CA ASN A 27 -18.65 -7.90 -16.16
C ASN A 27 -19.71 -7.41 -17.17
N SER A 28 -19.29 -6.66 -18.18
CA SER A 28 -20.14 -6.12 -19.25
C SER A 28 -19.72 -6.69 -20.61
N PRO A 29 -20.47 -6.38 -21.70
CA PRO A 29 -20.06 -6.73 -23.07
C PRO A 29 -18.67 -6.17 -23.45
N TRP A 30 -18.16 -5.19 -22.73
CA TRP A 30 -16.83 -4.57 -22.93
C TRP A 30 -15.68 -5.37 -22.28
N ARG A 31 -15.95 -6.52 -21.67
CA ARG A 31 -14.94 -7.37 -21.00
C ARG A 31 -13.74 -7.68 -21.89
N ALA A 32 -14.02 -8.05 -23.16
CA ALA A 32 -12.93 -8.37 -24.10
C ALA A 32 -12.03 -7.16 -24.38
N ALA A 33 -12.63 -5.97 -24.52
CA ALA A 33 -11.87 -4.73 -24.72
C ALA A 33 -11.07 -4.36 -23.48
N TYR A 34 -11.62 -4.54 -22.27
CA TYR A 34 -10.91 -4.33 -21.02
C TYR A 34 -9.72 -5.26 -20.90
N GLN A 35 -9.89 -6.56 -21.15
CA GLN A 35 -8.79 -7.53 -21.12
C GLN A 35 -7.73 -7.21 -22.17
N ALA A 36 -8.13 -6.83 -23.40
CA ALA A 36 -7.21 -6.42 -24.44
C ALA A 36 -6.40 -5.17 -24.05
N LEU A 37 -7.00 -4.21 -23.36
CA LEU A 37 -6.32 -3.02 -22.85
C LEU A 37 -5.31 -3.35 -21.77
N VAL A 38 -5.71 -4.13 -20.76
CA VAL A 38 -4.88 -4.48 -19.60
C VAL A 38 -3.71 -5.39 -20.02
N GLN A 39 -3.94 -6.28 -20.98
CA GLN A 39 -2.95 -7.21 -21.52
C GLN A 39 -2.25 -6.67 -22.78
N ALA A 40 -2.51 -5.42 -23.18
CA ALA A 40 -1.88 -4.84 -24.36
C ALA A 40 -0.35 -4.94 -24.26
N PRO A 41 0.35 -5.47 -25.29
CA PRO A 41 1.80 -5.55 -25.27
C PRO A 41 2.40 -4.14 -25.40
N VAL A 42 3.16 -3.74 -24.41
CA VAL A 42 3.90 -2.48 -24.40
C VAL A 42 5.39 -2.80 -24.48
N GLU A 43 6.05 -2.33 -25.53
CA GLU A 43 7.46 -2.55 -25.76
C GLU A 43 8.23 -1.23 -25.65
N LEU A 44 9.23 -1.19 -24.77
CA LEU A 44 10.23 -0.16 -24.71
C LEU A 44 11.54 -0.72 -25.25
N ARG A 45 12.01 -0.19 -26.38
CA ARG A 45 13.25 -0.61 -27.03
C ARG A 45 14.23 0.55 -27.12
N LEU A 46 15.40 0.39 -26.51
CA LEU A 46 16.51 1.32 -26.59
C LEU A 46 17.68 0.65 -27.34
N GLY A 47 17.68 0.75 -28.67
CA GLY A 47 18.65 0.11 -29.55
C GLY A 47 18.63 -1.42 -29.39
N ALA A 48 19.81 -2.03 -29.40
CA ALA A 48 20.03 -3.46 -29.17
C ALA A 48 20.27 -3.81 -27.69
N TRP A 49 20.39 -2.81 -26.83
CA TRP A 49 20.84 -2.96 -25.43
C TRP A 49 19.72 -3.24 -24.46
N LEU A 50 18.55 -2.69 -24.70
CA LEU A 50 17.42 -2.82 -23.79
C LEU A 50 16.14 -3.03 -24.57
N THR A 51 15.53 -4.20 -24.39
CA THR A 51 14.17 -4.50 -24.83
C THR A 51 13.39 -4.95 -23.62
N LEU A 52 12.32 -4.21 -23.30
CA LEU A 52 11.36 -4.51 -22.26
C LEU A 52 10.00 -4.64 -22.93
N ALA A 53 9.57 -5.87 -23.20
CA ALA A 53 8.27 -6.19 -23.77
C ALA A 53 7.44 -6.87 -22.68
N LYS A 54 6.47 -6.15 -22.11
CA LYS A 54 5.59 -6.63 -21.04
C LYS A 54 4.17 -6.14 -21.27
N PRO A 55 3.15 -6.83 -20.74
CA PRO A 55 1.77 -6.33 -20.73
C PRO A 55 1.65 -4.97 -20.03
N ALA A 56 0.67 -4.15 -20.43
CA ALA A 56 0.42 -2.85 -19.82
C ALA A 56 0.20 -2.93 -18.30
N LEU A 57 -0.49 -3.98 -17.83
CA LEU A 57 -0.67 -4.27 -16.40
C LEU A 57 0.67 -4.35 -15.65
N VAL A 58 1.64 -5.03 -16.22
CA VAL A 58 2.96 -5.20 -15.59
C VAL A 58 3.71 -3.87 -15.52
N TRP A 59 3.58 -3.00 -16.55
CA TRP A 59 4.14 -1.64 -16.49
C TRP A 59 3.50 -0.80 -15.38
N VAL A 60 2.20 -0.93 -15.18
CA VAL A 60 1.49 -0.25 -14.08
C VAL A 60 2.00 -0.78 -12.74
N ASN A 61 2.13 -2.10 -12.59
CA ASN A 61 2.54 -2.72 -11.33
C ASN A 61 4.03 -2.54 -11.02
N ASP A 62 4.91 -2.45 -12.03
CA ASP A 62 6.36 -2.33 -11.82
C ASP A 62 6.83 -0.87 -11.79
N LEU A 63 6.44 -0.05 -12.81
CA LEU A 63 6.95 1.31 -12.95
C LEU A 63 6.12 2.33 -12.19
N TRP A 64 4.80 2.32 -12.37
CA TRP A 64 3.93 3.31 -11.72
C TRP A 64 3.89 3.09 -10.21
N MET A 65 3.88 1.82 -9.78
CA MET A 65 4.01 1.51 -8.36
C MET A 65 5.40 1.83 -7.81
N ALA A 66 6.47 1.81 -8.59
CA ALA A 66 7.76 2.31 -8.13
C ALA A 66 7.73 3.82 -7.84
N VAL A 67 6.97 4.62 -8.61
CA VAL A 67 6.74 6.04 -8.31
C VAL A 67 5.86 6.22 -7.07
N PHE A 68 4.84 5.38 -6.88
CA PHE A 68 4.06 5.36 -5.63
C PHE A 68 4.96 5.06 -4.44
N PHE A 69 5.78 4.03 -4.50
CA PHE A 69 6.71 3.69 -3.41
C PHE A 69 7.85 4.70 -3.22
N LEU A 70 8.19 5.48 -4.25
CA LEU A 70 9.05 6.65 -4.10
C LEU A 70 8.38 7.69 -3.18
N LEU A 71 7.12 8.02 -3.43
CA LEU A 71 6.35 8.92 -2.56
C LEU A 71 6.24 8.38 -1.13
N VAL A 72 5.83 7.12 -0.97
CA VAL A 72 5.75 6.45 0.34
C VAL A 72 7.10 6.48 1.06
N GLY A 73 8.21 6.20 0.37
CA GLY A 73 9.55 6.26 0.93
C GLY A 73 9.96 7.68 1.41
N LEU A 74 9.54 8.72 0.69
CA LEU A 74 9.74 10.12 1.10
C LEU A 74 8.90 10.45 2.35
N GLU A 75 7.66 9.99 2.41
CA GLU A 75 6.78 10.16 3.58
C GLU A 75 7.30 9.40 4.80
N ILE A 76 7.70 8.13 4.64
CA ILE A 76 8.36 7.35 5.69
C ILE A 76 9.56 8.11 6.24
N LYS A 77 10.46 8.58 5.36
CA LYS A 77 11.65 9.32 5.77
C LYS A 77 11.30 10.59 6.53
N ARG A 78 10.32 11.35 6.08
CA ARG A 78 9.87 12.56 6.76
C ARG A 78 9.35 12.24 8.16
N GLU A 79 8.50 11.23 8.30
CA GLU A 79 7.91 10.86 9.59
C GLU A 79 8.97 10.39 10.61
N PHE A 80 10.01 9.67 10.16
CA PHE A 80 11.11 9.23 11.03
C PHE A 80 12.08 10.33 11.41
N ILE A 81 12.22 11.41 10.62
CA ILE A 81 13.19 12.48 10.89
C ILE A 81 12.51 13.69 11.54
N GLU A 82 11.31 14.07 11.12
CA GLU A 82 10.65 15.33 11.50
C GLU A 82 9.20 15.13 11.98
N GLY A 83 8.63 13.93 11.83
CA GLY A 83 7.24 13.63 12.18
C GLY A 83 7.08 12.96 13.55
N GLU A 84 5.89 12.37 13.75
CA GLU A 84 5.50 11.71 15.00
C GLU A 84 6.36 10.48 15.34
N LEU A 85 6.96 9.85 14.33
CA LEU A 85 7.85 8.69 14.50
C LEU A 85 9.28 9.07 14.87
N ALA A 86 9.62 10.36 14.90
CA ALA A 86 10.93 10.84 15.33
C ALA A 86 11.14 10.71 16.85
N ASP A 87 10.07 10.86 17.64
CA ASP A 87 10.11 10.62 19.10
C ASP A 87 9.76 9.15 19.39
N ARG A 88 10.70 8.42 19.99
CA ARG A 88 10.54 6.99 20.33
C ARG A 88 9.33 6.72 21.23
N ARG A 89 8.94 7.64 22.09
CA ARG A 89 7.79 7.47 23.00
C ARG A 89 6.48 7.59 22.23
N GLN A 90 6.41 8.50 21.28
CA GLN A 90 5.22 8.70 20.43
C GLN A 90 5.12 7.59 19.36
N ALA A 91 6.23 7.15 18.81
CA ALA A 91 6.31 6.08 17.81
C ALA A 91 5.94 4.69 18.36
N MET A 92 6.11 4.45 19.67
CA MET A 92 5.95 3.12 20.26
C MET A 92 4.53 2.56 20.11
N LEU A 93 3.50 3.38 20.34
CA LEU A 93 2.12 2.93 20.23
C LEU A 93 1.74 2.58 18.79
N PRO A 94 1.95 3.46 17.78
CA PRO A 94 1.70 3.10 16.39
C PRO A 94 2.52 1.89 15.91
N ALA A 95 3.78 1.76 16.35
CA ALA A 95 4.64 0.64 15.96
C ALA A 95 4.11 -0.71 16.47
N VAL A 96 3.75 -0.79 17.74
CA VAL A 96 3.17 -2.02 18.31
C VAL A 96 1.80 -2.31 17.70
N ALA A 97 0.99 -1.27 17.45
CA ALA A 97 -0.29 -1.41 16.79
C ALA A 97 -0.16 -1.92 15.34
N ALA A 98 0.82 -1.42 14.58
CA ALA A 98 1.12 -1.89 13.23
C ALA A 98 1.62 -3.34 13.24
N LEU A 99 2.54 -3.71 14.14
CA LEU A 99 3.00 -5.10 14.27
C LEU A 99 1.85 -6.06 14.59
N GLY A 100 0.96 -5.68 15.52
CA GLY A 100 -0.25 -6.45 15.80
C GLY A 100 -1.20 -6.50 14.59
N GLY A 101 -1.33 -5.35 13.90
CA GLY A 101 -2.12 -5.18 12.68
C GLY A 101 -1.56 -5.94 11.46
N MET A 102 -0.31 -6.34 11.44
CA MET A 102 0.27 -7.24 10.44
C MET A 102 0.19 -8.71 10.87
N ALA A 103 0.53 -9.00 12.13
CA ALA A 103 0.62 -10.36 12.63
C ALA A 103 -0.75 -11.06 12.71
N MET A 104 -1.78 -10.38 13.23
CA MET A 104 -3.11 -11.00 13.38
C MET A 104 -3.80 -11.32 12.05
N PRO A 105 -3.84 -10.43 11.04
CA PRO A 105 -4.35 -10.79 9.72
C PRO A 105 -3.60 -11.94 9.08
N ALA A 106 -2.27 -11.94 9.16
CA ALA A 106 -1.42 -13.02 8.65
C ALA A 106 -1.75 -14.35 9.33
N LEU A 107 -1.90 -14.35 10.65
CA LEU A 107 -2.30 -15.53 11.41
C LEU A 107 -3.67 -16.07 10.99
N ILE A 108 -4.67 -15.18 10.85
CA ILE A 108 -6.01 -15.58 10.40
C ILE A 108 -5.94 -16.19 9.00
N TYR A 109 -5.21 -15.54 8.08
CA TYR A 109 -5.04 -16.07 6.73
C TYR A 109 -4.40 -17.47 6.73
N VAL A 110 -3.33 -17.64 7.49
CA VAL A 110 -2.64 -18.94 7.61
C VAL A 110 -3.59 -20.02 8.16
N LEU A 111 -4.39 -19.70 9.18
CA LEU A 111 -5.35 -20.65 9.77
C LEU A 111 -6.40 -21.14 8.76
N PHE A 112 -6.87 -20.28 7.85
CA PHE A 112 -7.82 -20.67 6.81
C PHE A 112 -7.18 -21.44 5.66
N ASN A 113 -5.87 -21.39 5.50
CA ASN A 113 -5.14 -22.00 4.39
C ASN A 113 -4.15 -23.08 4.83
N LEU A 114 -4.27 -23.58 6.07
CA LEU A 114 -3.46 -24.68 6.57
C LEU A 114 -3.63 -25.93 5.66
N GLY A 115 -2.51 -26.46 5.20
CA GLY A 115 -2.48 -27.66 4.36
C GLY A 115 -2.37 -27.38 2.84
N ASP A 116 -2.49 -26.12 2.39
CA ASP A 116 -2.22 -25.70 1.01
C ASP A 116 -0.98 -24.81 0.96
N ALA A 117 0.17 -25.40 0.59
CA ALA A 117 1.45 -24.69 0.50
C ALA A 117 1.43 -23.55 -0.52
N THR A 118 0.62 -23.65 -1.59
CA THR A 118 0.48 -22.61 -2.61
C THR A 118 -0.34 -21.45 -2.06
N ALA A 119 -1.48 -21.75 -1.43
CA ALA A 119 -2.30 -20.73 -0.80
C ALA A 119 -1.55 -19.98 0.31
N LEU A 120 -0.71 -20.65 1.08
CA LEU A 120 0.10 -20.04 2.13
C LEU A 120 1.03 -18.93 1.63
N ARG A 121 1.40 -18.88 0.35
CA ARG A 121 2.19 -17.78 -0.22
C ARG A 121 1.50 -16.42 -0.03
N GLY A 122 0.17 -16.39 0.05
CA GLY A 122 -0.63 -15.18 0.20
C GLY A 122 -0.75 -14.64 1.63
N TRP A 123 0.02 -15.14 2.61
CA TRP A 123 -0.10 -14.79 4.02
C TRP A 123 -0.01 -13.29 4.33
N ALA A 124 0.76 -12.55 3.54
CA ALA A 124 0.98 -11.12 3.72
C ALA A 124 -0.11 -10.24 3.08
N ILE A 125 -0.98 -10.80 2.23
CA ILE A 125 -2.02 -10.03 1.52
C ILE A 125 -2.90 -9.21 2.48
N PRO A 126 -3.47 -9.80 3.55
CA PRO A 126 -4.32 -9.05 4.48
C PRO A 126 -3.53 -8.22 5.50
N ALA A 127 -2.20 -8.28 5.49
CA ALA A 127 -1.38 -7.53 6.44
C ALA A 127 -1.24 -6.05 6.10
N ALA A 128 -1.42 -5.65 4.84
CA ALA A 128 -1.27 -4.27 4.39
C ALA A 128 -2.55 -3.44 4.59
N THR A 129 -2.37 -2.13 4.81
CA THR A 129 -3.45 -1.13 4.86
C THR A 129 -3.32 -0.19 3.66
N ASP A 130 -4.41 0.12 2.98
CA ASP A 130 -4.45 1.17 1.97
C ASP A 130 -4.58 2.54 2.66
N ILE A 131 -3.43 3.21 2.83
CA ILE A 131 -3.34 4.49 3.53
C ILE A 131 -4.21 5.56 2.82
N ALA A 132 -4.21 5.60 1.48
CA ALA A 132 -4.94 6.60 0.73
C ALA A 132 -6.46 6.46 0.97
N PHE A 133 -6.97 5.23 0.93
CA PHE A 133 -8.39 4.96 1.16
C PHE A 133 -8.80 5.18 2.62
N ALA A 134 -8.01 4.68 3.58
CA ALA A 134 -8.34 4.78 5.00
C ALA A 134 -8.33 6.24 5.49
N ILE A 135 -7.29 7.02 5.15
CA ILE A 135 -7.21 8.45 5.48
C ILE A 135 -8.30 9.23 4.76
N GLY A 136 -8.55 8.93 3.47
CA GLY A 136 -9.59 9.60 2.72
C GLY A 136 -10.97 9.47 3.34
N ILE A 137 -11.35 8.29 3.82
CA ILE A 137 -12.61 8.11 4.56
C ILE A 137 -12.61 8.95 5.85
N VAL A 138 -11.53 8.95 6.61
CA VAL A 138 -11.43 9.74 7.84
C VAL A 138 -11.51 11.25 7.54
N MET A 139 -10.93 11.71 6.41
CA MET A 139 -11.05 13.10 5.97
C MET A 139 -12.50 13.46 5.55
N LEU A 140 -13.20 12.55 4.87
CA LEU A 140 -14.63 12.72 4.54
C LEU A 140 -15.52 12.80 5.78
N LEU A 141 -15.17 12.07 6.86
CA LEU A 141 -15.85 12.17 8.15
C LEU A 141 -15.58 13.52 8.87
N GLY A 142 -14.51 14.20 8.51
CA GLY A 142 -14.17 15.55 8.95
C GLY A 142 -13.96 15.68 10.47
N PRO A 143 -14.62 16.66 11.14
CA PRO A 143 -14.46 16.92 12.58
C PRO A 143 -14.99 15.81 13.48
N ARG A 144 -15.71 14.82 12.94
CA ARG A 144 -16.24 13.69 13.70
C ARG A 144 -15.14 12.75 14.20
N VAL A 145 -13.96 12.80 13.58
CA VAL A 145 -12.80 12.01 13.97
C VAL A 145 -11.74 12.95 14.57
N PRO A 146 -11.34 12.75 15.83
CA PRO A 146 -10.26 13.54 16.46
C PRO A 146 -8.96 13.52 15.66
N VAL A 147 -8.25 14.64 15.63
CA VAL A 147 -6.97 14.78 14.91
C VAL A 147 -5.95 13.75 15.39
N SER A 148 -5.91 13.44 16.69
CA SER A 148 -5.03 12.42 17.26
C SER A 148 -5.23 11.03 16.66
N LEU A 149 -6.47 10.68 16.28
CA LEU A 149 -6.76 9.41 15.61
C LEU A 149 -6.35 9.43 14.13
N LYS A 150 -6.40 10.59 13.47
CA LYS A 150 -5.88 10.74 12.11
C LYS A 150 -4.36 10.52 12.11
N ILE A 151 -3.66 11.15 13.03
CA ILE A 151 -2.21 11.00 13.24
C ILE A 151 -1.88 9.53 13.54
N PHE A 152 -2.61 8.91 14.47
CA PHE A 152 -2.41 7.50 14.83
C PHE A 152 -2.61 6.58 13.62
N LEU A 153 -3.68 6.76 12.84
CA LEU A 153 -3.96 5.98 11.62
C LEU A 153 -2.82 6.15 10.60
N THR A 154 -2.40 7.38 10.36
CA THR A 154 -1.30 7.68 9.43
C THR A 154 0.00 6.99 9.87
N ALA A 155 0.36 7.09 11.15
CA ALA A 155 1.56 6.47 11.68
C ALA A 155 1.51 4.93 11.60
N VAL A 156 0.37 4.31 11.92
CA VAL A 156 0.17 2.85 11.77
C VAL A 156 0.31 2.44 10.31
N ALA A 157 -0.35 3.15 9.38
CA ALA A 157 -0.32 2.79 7.97
C ALA A 157 1.07 2.98 7.34
N ILE A 158 1.83 4.01 7.72
CA ILE A 158 3.22 4.21 7.29
C ILE A 158 4.11 3.03 7.75
N ILE A 159 3.93 2.54 8.97
CA ILE A 159 4.70 1.40 9.48
C ILE A 159 4.23 0.10 8.81
N ASP A 160 2.92 -0.05 8.53
CA ASP A 160 2.39 -1.18 7.75
C ASP A 160 3.01 -1.21 6.34
N ASP A 161 3.10 -0.06 5.66
CA ASP A 161 3.71 0.05 4.33
C ASP A 161 5.21 -0.29 4.38
N LEU A 162 5.93 0.18 5.42
CA LEU A 162 7.33 -0.22 5.62
C LEU A 162 7.45 -1.73 5.83
N GLY A 163 6.55 -2.32 6.63
CA GLY A 163 6.48 -3.77 6.83
C GLY A 163 6.20 -4.52 5.52
N ALA A 164 5.26 -4.03 4.72
CA ALA A 164 4.95 -4.59 3.39
C ALA A 164 6.15 -4.53 2.45
N ILE A 165 6.90 -3.41 2.41
CA ILE A 165 8.13 -3.26 1.63
C ILE A 165 9.17 -4.31 2.04
N VAL A 166 9.37 -4.52 3.34
CA VAL A 166 10.32 -5.53 3.86
C VAL A 166 9.88 -6.94 3.48
N VAL A 167 8.58 -7.26 3.62
CA VAL A 167 8.04 -8.56 3.23
C VAL A 167 8.20 -8.81 1.72
N ILE A 168 7.89 -7.81 0.89
CA ILE A 168 8.07 -7.90 -0.57
C ILE A 168 9.54 -8.18 -0.91
N ALA A 169 10.46 -7.47 -0.28
CA ALA A 169 11.89 -7.61 -0.51
C ALA A 169 12.44 -8.99 -0.15
N LEU A 170 11.95 -9.56 0.96
CA LEU A 170 12.50 -10.81 1.51
C LEU A 170 11.76 -12.06 1.03
N TYR A 171 10.46 -11.96 0.76
CA TYR A 171 9.61 -13.13 0.56
C TYR A 171 9.17 -13.34 -0.89
N TYR A 172 9.02 -12.26 -1.66
CA TYR A 172 8.58 -12.31 -3.07
C TYR A 172 9.71 -12.01 -4.04
N THR A 173 10.88 -12.55 -3.78
CA THR A 173 12.07 -12.44 -4.64
C THR A 173 12.26 -13.77 -5.37
N ASP A 174 12.27 -13.73 -6.70
CA ASP A 174 12.52 -14.89 -7.56
C ASP A 174 13.98 -14.88 -8.07
N GLN A 175 14.34 -15.85 -8.88
CA GLN A 175 15.65 -16.12 -9.48
C GLN A 175 16.62 -14.92 -9.52
N LEU A 176 17.53 -14.84 -8.54
CA LEU A 176 18.45 -13.73 -8.38
C LEU A 176 19.53 -13.70 -9.46
N SER A 177 19.65 -12.57 -10.16
CA SER A 177 20.76 -12.29 -11.06
C SER A 177 21.86 -11.51 -10.34
N LEU A 178 22.96 -12.17 -9.98
CA LEU A 178 24.08 -11.55 -9.28
C LEU A 178 24.68 -10.34 -10.03
N PRO A 179 24.88 -10.36 -11.37
CA PRO A 179 25.38 -9.19 -12.09
C PRO A 179 24.47 -7.97 -11.97
N MET A 180 23.16 -8.17 -12.05
CA MET A 180 22.18 -7.08 -11.92
C MET A 180 22.09 -6.57 -10.48
N LEU A 181 22.24 -7.44 -9.48
CA LEU A 181 22.34 -7.02 -8.07
C LEU A 181 23.58 -6.21 -7.79
N MET A 182 24.73 -6.58 -8.38
CA MET A 182 25.96 -5.77 -8.26
C MET A 182 25.80 -4.40 -8.93
N ALA A 183 25.16 -4.34 -10.10
CA ALA A 183 24.85 -3.07 -10.76
C ALA A 183 23.88 -2.21 -9.92
N ALA A 184 22.85 -2.82 -9.33
CA ALA A 184 21.95 -2.14 -8.39
C ALA A 184 22.72 -1.62 -7.16
N GLY A 185 23.61 -2.42 -6.58
CA GLY A 185 24.50 -2.03 -5.49
C GLY A 185 25.40 -0.83 -5.85
N ALA A 186 25.95 -0.81 -7.07
CA ALA A 186 26.71 0.34 -7.57
C ALA A 186 25.83 1.60 -7.67
N CYS A 187 24.61 1.51 -8.17
CA CYS A 187 23.67 2.63 -8.20
C CYS A 187 23.35 3.13 -6.78
N ILE A 188 23.14 2.24 -5.82
CA ILE A 188 22.92 2.60 -4.41
C ILE A 188 24.15 3.32 -3.85
N ALA A 189 25.35 2.84 -4.13
CA ALA A 189 26.59 3.50 -3.70
C ALA A 189 26.70 4.91 -4.28
N VAL A 190 26.34 5.11 -5.55
CA VAL A 190 26.29 6.43 -6.20
C VAL A 190 25.26 7.34 -5.51
N LEU A 191 24.05 6.85 -5.25
CA LEU A 191 23.02 7.63 -4.53
C LEU A 191 23.48 8.07 -3.13
N VAL A 192 24.13 7.17 -2.38
CA VAL A 192 24.71 7.48 -1.06
C VAL A 192 25.87 8.49 -1.19
N ALA A 193 26.74 8.32 -2.19
CA ALA A 193 27.85 9.26 -2.41
C ALA A 193 27.34 10.65 -2.77
N MET A 194 26.31 10.76 -3.62
CA MET A 194 25.65 12.03 -3.97
C MET A 194 25.07 12.72 -2.73
N ASN A 195 24.38 11.96 -1.87
CA ASN A 195 23.81 12.50 -0.61
C ASN A 195 24.94 13.03 0.29
N ARG A 196 26.03 12.28 0.48
CA ARG A 196 27.17 12.69 1.30
C ARG A 196 27.96 13.86 0.68
N ALA A 197 27.96 13.96 -0.64
CA ALA A 197 28.57 15.10 -1.35
C ALA A 197 27.69 16.36 -1.33
N GLY A 198 26.51 16.32 -0.70
CA GLY A 198 25.63 17.47 -0.56
C GLY A 198 24.87 17.84 -1.85
N VAL A 199 24.69 16.90 -2.78
CA VAL A 199 23.87 17.12 -3.97
C VAL A 199 22.42 17.31 -3.54
N VAL A 200 21.82 18.47 -3.87
CA VAL A 200 20.44 18.83 -3.47
C VAL A 200 19.42 18.71 -4.60
N ARG A 201 19.84 18.46 -5.83
CA ARG A 201 18.95 18.37 -7.00
C ARG A 201 18.28 17.01 -7.04
N ALA A 202 16.95 16.97 -6.80
CA ALA A 202 16.16 15.74 -6.82
C ALA A 202 16.21 15.02 -8.17
N GLU A 203 16.26 15.76 -9.27
CA GLU A 203 16.27 15.22 -10.65
C GLU A 203 17.44 14.27 -10.89
N VAL A 204 18.61 14.57 -10.28
CA VAL A 204 19.82 13.72 -10.44
C VAL A 204 19.62 12.38 -9.70
N TYR A 205 18.98 12.41 -8.52
CA TYR A 205 18.60 11.18 -7.79
C TYR A 205 17.58 10.36 -8.58
N LEU A 206 16.60 11.01 -9.22
CA LEU A 206 15.60 10.33 -10.04
C LEU A 206 16.24 9.69 -11.28
N ALA A 207 17.21 10.35 -11.91
CA ALA A 207 17.94 9.77 -13.04
C ALA A 207 18.71 8.50 -12.64
N VAL A 208 19.46 8.53 -11.52
CA VAL A 208 20.14 7.34 -10.97
C VAL A 208 19.12 6.30 -10.49
N GLY A 209 18.01 6.74 -9.89
CA GLY A 209 16.92 5.89 -9.44
C GLY A 209 16.24 5.13 -10.59
N LEU A 210 16.13 5.73 -11.77
CA LEU A 210 15.61 5.06 -12.96
C LEU A 210 16.57 3.95 -13.44
N VAL A 211 17.89 4.20 -13.40
CA VAL A 211 18.89 3.16 -13.70
C VAL A 211 18.83 2.05 -12.64
N LEU A 212 18.72 2.42 -11.37
CA LEU A 212 18.53 1.46 -10.26
C LEU A 212 17.28 0.61 -10.49
N TRP A 213 16.14 1.23 -10.87
CA TRP A 213 14.90 0.51 -11.17
C TRP A 213 15.10 -0.51 -12.29
N LEU A 214 15.80 -0.16 -13.37
CA LEU A 214 16.13 -1.10 -14.46
C LEU A 214 17.01 -2.27 -13.99
N CYS A 215 17.99 -2.01 -13.14
CA CYS A 215 18.85 -3.05 -12.57
C CYS A 215 18.05 -3.99 -11.66
N VAL A 216 17.21 -3.42 -10.77
CA VAL A 216 16.37 -4.19 -9.84
C VAL A 216 15.34 -5.01 -10.62
N LEU A 217 14.69 -4.43 -11.65
CA LEU A 217 13.72 -5.13 -12.52
C LEU A 217 14.32 -6.39 -13.18
N LYS A 218 15.61 -6.36 -13.50
CA LYS A 218 16.32 -7.49 -14.12
C LYS A 218 17.05 -8.39 -13.12
N SER A 219 17.02 -8.06 -11.83
CA SER A 219 17.74 -8.78 -10.79
C SER A 219 16.98 -9.93 -10.17
N GLY A 220 15.66 -10.03 -10.39
CA GLY A 220 14.77 -10.97 -9.69
C GLY A 220 14.21 -10.40 -8.37
N VAL A 221 14.68 -9.23 -7.94
CA VAL A 221 14.11 -8.47 -6.82
C VAL A 221 13.00 -7.58 -7.36
N HIS A 222 11.99 -7.32 -6.52
CA HIS A 222 10.85 -6.53 -6.97
C HIS A 222 11.22 -5.07 -7.31
N ALA A 223 10.87 -4.63 -8.52
CA ALA A 223 11.32 -3.35 -9.10
C ALA A 223 10.91 -2.11 -8.28
N THR A 224 9.78 -2.19 -7.55
CA THR A 224 9.25 -1.09 -6.73
C THR A 224 10.17 -0.67 -5.59
N LEU A 225 11.06 -1.56 -5.11
CA LEU A 225 12.04 -1.24 -4.08
C LEU A 225 13.01 -0.14 -4.50
N ALA A 226 13.28 -0.01 -5.79
CA ALA A 226 14.12 1.06 -6.32
C ALA A 226 13.55 2.45 -6.01
N GLY A 227 12.21 2.60 -6.00
CA GLY A 227 11.54 3.84 -5.59
C GLY A 227 11.85 4.21 -4.14
N VAL A 228 11.68 3.25 -3.22
CA VAL A 228 11.96 3.45 -1.78
C VAL A 228 13.42 3.79 -1.55
N ILE A 229 14.35 3.02 -2.14
CA ILE A 229 15.80 3.24 -1.99
C ILE A 229 16.19 4.65 -2.48
N THR A 230 15.64 5.06 -3.63
CA THR A 230 15.87 6.40 -4.18
C THR A 230 15.34 7.48 -3.23
N ALA A 231 14.13 7.33 -2.71
CA ALA A 231 13.53 8.24 -1.73
C ALA A 231 14.41 8.42 -0.49
N LEU A 232 14.88 7.31 0.07
CA LEU A 232 15.75 7.32 1.25
C LEU A 232 17.09 8.03 0.98
N ALA A 233 17.58 8.06 -0.26
CA ALA A 233 18.82 8.74 -0.62
C ALA A 233 18.64 10.27 -0.79
N ILE A 234 17.47 10.79 -1.19
CA ILE A 234 17.22 12.22 -1.40
C ILE A 234 17.34 13.00 -0.09
N PRO A 235 18.09 14.11 -0.01
CA PRO A 235 18.31 14.84 1.25
C PRO A 235 17.02 15.51 1.76
N MET A 236 16.84 15.48 3.11
CA MET A 236 15.75 16.17 3.81
C MET A 236 16.02 17.66 3.98
N ARG A 237 17.29 18.09 3.99
CA ARG A 237 17.67 19.51 4.21
C ARG A 237 18.70 19.93 3.19
N SER A 238 18.52 21.12 2.64
CA SER A 238 19.50 21.79 1.81
C SER A 238 20.21 22.89 2.59
N PRO A 239 21.40 23.34 2.14
CA PRO A 239 22.09 24.49 2.74
C PRO A 239 21.26 25.80 2.70
N GLN A 240 20.30 25.88 1.76
CA GLN A 240 19.40 27.01 1.58
C GLN A 240 18.14 26.96 2.45
N GLY A 241 17.97 25.93 3.30
CA GLY A 241 16.89 25.80 4.27
C GLY A 241 15.58 25.20 3.75
N HIS A 242 15.50 24.78 2.47
CA HIS A 242 14.36 24.01 1.95
C HIS A 242 14.66 22.51 1.91
N SER A 243 13.61 21.69 1.75
CA SER A 243 13.71 20.25 1.76
C SER A 243 13.46 19.66 0.36
N PRO A 244 14.51 19.20 -0.36
CA PRO A 244 14.32 18.57 -1.65
C PRO A 244 13.39 17.36 -1.61
N ALA A 245 13.43 16.59 -0.52
CA ALA A 245 12.55 15.43 -0.34
C ALA A 245 11.07 15.85 -0.18
N GLN A 246 10.78 16.91 0.60
CA GLN A 246 9.41 17.40 0.77
C GLN A 246 8.89 18.06 -0.50
N ASP A 247 9.72 18.85 -1.20
CA ASP A 247 9.35 19.49 -2.45
C ASP A 247 8.98 18.44 -3.51
N LEU A 248 9.76 17.36 -3.60
CA LEU A 248 9.47 16.25 -4.49
C LEU A 248 8.19 15.51 -4.07
N ALA A 249 8.00 15.24 -2.77
CA ALA A 249 6.79 14.58 -2.27
C ALA A 249 5.53 15.39 -2.60
N HIS A 250 5.55 16.70 -2.36
CA HIS A 250 4.43 17.59 -2.71
C HIS A 250 4.16 17.61 -4.22
N GLY A 251 5.22 17.59 -5.05
CA GLY A 251 5.07 17.52 -6.51
C GLY A 251 4.51 16.19 -7.00
N LEU A 252 4.85 15.07 -6.36
CA LEU A 252 4.38 13.73 -6.74
C LEU A 252 2.97 13.41 -6.24
N GLN A 253 2.56 13.97 -5.09
CA GLN A 253 1.29 13.64 -4.45
C GLN A 253 0.06 13.76 -5.38
N PRO A 254 -0.12 14.85 -6.19
CA PRO A 254 -1.23 14.91 -7.13
C PRO A 254 -1.18 13.82 -8.21
N TRP A 255 0.00 13.53 -8.75
CA TRP A 255 0.18 12.50 -9.77
C TRP A 255 -0.15 11.11 -9.24
N VAL A 256 0.25 10.82 -8.01
CA VAL A 256 -0.08 9.56 -7.35
C VAL A 256 -1.58 9.48 -7.07
N ALA A 257 -2.16 10.51 -6.46
CA ALA A 257 -3.56 10.49 -6.03
C ALA A 257 -4.56 10.50 -7.20
N PHE A 258 -4.28 11.25 -8.28
CA PHE A 258 -5.22 11.43 -9.40
C PHE A 258 -4.86 10.62 -10.65
N GLY A 259 -3.67 10.05 -10.73
CA GLY A 259 -3.19 9.29 -11.88
C GLY A 259 -2.85 7.84 -11.50
N ILE A 260 -1.77 7.67 -10.75
CA ILE A 260 -1.18 6.34 -10.51
C ILE A 260 -2.16 5.40 -9.79
N LEU A 261 -2.68 5.80 -8.64
CA LEU A 261 -3.58 4.95 -7.86
C LEU A 261 -4.90 4.64 -8.57
N PRO A 262 -5.61 5.60 -9.21
CA PRO A 262 -6.81 5.28 -10.00
C PRO A 262 -6.54 4.34 -11.17
N VAL A 263 -5.44 4.52 -11.91
CA VAL A 263 -5.09 3.62 -13.02
C VAL A 263 -4.70 2.23 -12.49
N PHE A 264 -3.93 2.17 -11.40
CA PHE A 264 -3.62 0.91 -10.73
C PHE A 264 -4.91 0.18 -10.32
N ALA A 265 -5.85 0.88 -9.67
CA ALA A 265 -7.13 0.31 -9.26
C ALA A 265 -7.94 -0.18 -10.48
N PHE A 266 -8.02 0.61 -11.54
CA PHE A 266 -8.71 0.22 -12.75
C PHE A 266 -8.11 -1.06 -13.36
N CYS A 267 -6.79 -1.15 -13.45
CA CYS A 267 -6.11 -2.31 -14.04
C CYS A 267 -6.19 -3.57 -13.16
N ASN A 268 -6.19 -3.41 -11.83
CA ASN A 268 -6.06 -4.54 -10.89
C ASN A 268 -7.38 -4.96 -10.23
N ALA A 269 -8.40 -4.08 -10.09
CA ALA A 269 -9.65 -4.41 -9.43
C ALA A 269 -10.66 -5.15 -10.33
N GLY A 270 -10.45 -5.16 -11.64
CA GLY A 270 -11.35 -5.88 -12.57
C GLY A 270 -11.30 -7.38 -12.32
N VAL A 271 -12.43 -7.94 -11.93
CA VAL A 271 -12.61 -9.38 -11.73
C VAL A 271 -13.87 -9.83 -12.46
N SER A 272 -13.77 -10.93 -13.23
CA SER A 272 -14.93 -11.54 -13.83
C SER A 272 -15.70 -12.32 -12.76
N LEU A 273 -16.98 -12.05 -12.66
CA LEU A 273 -17.90 -12.79 -11.79
C LEU A 273 -18.53 -14.01 -12.50
N GLU A 274 -18.20 -14.23 -13.77
CA GLU A 274 -18.66 -15.38 -14.54
C GLU A 274 -18.10 -16.67 -13.93
N GLY A 275 -18.97 -17.60 -13.55
CA GLY A 275 -18.59 -18.85 -12.88
C GLY A 275 -18.23 -18.69 -11.41
N VAL A 276 -18.27 -17.48 -10.84
CA VAL A 276 -18.06 -17.26 -9.41
C VAL A 276 -19.35 -17.55 -8.64
N HIS A 277 -19.30 -18.52 -7.75
CA HIS A 277 -20.40 -18.87 -6.85
C HIS A 277 -20.13 -18.34 -5.44
N LEU A 278 -21.18 -18.23 -4.62
CA LEU A 278 -21.02 -17.87 -3.21
C LEU A 278 -20.06 -18.82 -2.47
N ALA A 279 -19.98 -20.08 -2.90
CA ALA A 279 -19.03 -21.04 -2.38
C ALA A 279 -17.56 -20.61 -2.58
N THR A 280 -17.24 -19.90 -3.68
CA THR A 280 -15.88 -19.38 -3.92
C THR A 280 -15.46 -18.36 -2.87
N LEU A 281 -16.38 -17.57 -2.33
CA LEU A 281 -16.08 -16.64 -1.23
C LEU A 281 -15.79 -17.36 0.09
N ALA A 282 -16.25 -18.59 0.24
CA ALA A 282 -16.03 -19.44 1.41
C ALA A 282 -14.74 -20.29 1.29
N GLU A 283 -14.02 -20.22 0.16
CA GLU A 283 -12.72 -20.87 0.01
C GLU A 283 -11.66 -20.22 0.91
N GLY A 284 -10.59 -20.97 1.22
CA GLY A 284 -9.56 -20.55 2.17
C GLY A 284 -8.92 -19.19 1.84
N ILE A 285 -8.57 -18.94 0.57
CA ILE A 285 -7.92 -17.68 0.15
C ILE A 285 -8.84 -16.47 0.32
N PRO A 286 -10.03 -16.39 -0.30
CA PRO A 286 -10.91 -15.23 -0.13
C PRO A 286 -11.33 -15.01 1.32
N LEU A 287 -11.69 -16.10 2.02
CA LEU A 287 -12.14 -16.02 3.41
C LEU A 287 -11.02 -15.59 4.35
N GLY A 288 -9.81 -16.14 4.14
CA GLY A 288 -8.62 -15.77 4.90
C GLY A 288 -8.23 -14.30 4.70
N ILE A 289 -8.31 -13.79 3.46
CA ILE A 289 -8.06 -12.38 3.15
C ILE A 289 -9.14 -11.49 3.78
N ALA A 290 -10.42 -11.76 3.52
CA ALA A 290 -11.51 -10.93 4.03
C ALA A 290 -11.58 -10.97 5.57
N GLY A 291 -11.42 -12.14 6.18
CA GLY A 291 -11.34 -12.31 7.63
C GLY A 291 -10.12 -11.63 8.24
N GLY A 292 -8.96 -11.75 7.59
CA GLY A 292 -7.73 -11.07 7.99
C GLY A 292 -7.87 -9.55 7.97
N LEU A 293 -8.40 -9.00 6.88
CA LEU A 293 -8.63 -7.56 6.75
C LEU A 293 -9.66 -7.05 7.79
N LEU A 294 -10.83 -7.68 7.88
CA LEU A 294 -11.91 -7.19 8.74
C LEU A 294 -11.64 -7.46 10.23
N LEU A 295 -11.36 -8.70 10.58
CA LEU A 295 -11.21 -9.13 11.97
C LEU A 295 -9.75 -9.02 12.44
N GLY A 296 -8.81 -9.45 11.61
CA GLY A 296 -7.39 -9.46 11.97
C GLY A 296 -6.85 -8.06 12.23
N LYS A 297 -7.11 -7.10 11.34
CA LYS A 297 -6.72 -5.70 11.55
C LYS A 297 -7.40 -5.10 12.77
N ALA A 298 -8.71 -5.30 12.93
CA ALA A 298 -9.44 -4.80 14.09
C ALA A 298 -8.87 -5.34 15.40
N ILE A 299 -8.65 -6.66 15.50
CA ILE A 299 -8.11 -7.31 16.69
C ILE A 299 -6.65 -6.90 16.92
N GLY A 300 -5.82 -6.93 15.88
CA GLY A 300 -4.40 -6.65 15.97
C GLY A 300 -4.11 -5.20 16.36
N VAL A 301 -4.69 -4.24 15.66
CA VAL A 301 -4.46 -2.80 15.92
C VAL A 301 -5.12 -2.37 17.23
N PHE A 302 -6.41 -2.68 17.43
CA PHE A 302 -7.12 -2.27 18.64
C PHE A 302 -6.65 -3.04 19.87
N GLY A 303 -6.41 -4.34 19.75
CA GLY A 303 -5.90 -5.17 20.85
C GLY A 303 -4.53 -4.69 21.33
N SER A 304 -3.63 -4.37 20.40
CA SER A 304 -2.32 -3.79 20.71
C SER A 304 -2.44 -2.43 21.40
N LEU A 305 -3.32 -1.55 20.91
CA LEU A 305 -3.58 -0.25 21.54
C LEU A 305 -4.10 -0.44 22.97
N VAL A 306 -5.10 -1.30 23.17
CA VAL A 306 -5.65 -1.58 24.52
C VAL A 306 -4.60 -2.17 25.45
N LEU A 307 -3.78 -3.10 24.94
CA LEU A 307 -2.72 -3.73 25.72
C LEU A 307 -1.67 -2.68 26.17
N MET A 308 -1.19 -1.84 25.27
CA MET A 308 -0.21 -0.81 25.56
C MET A 308 -0.72 0.21 26.59
N VAL A 309 -1.97 0.63 26.46
CA VAL A 309 -2.59 1.57 27.40
C VAL A 309 -2.79 0.91 28.78
N ARG A 310 -3.26 -0.34 28.84
CA ARG A 310 -3.46 -1.07 30.11
C ARG A 310 -2.16 -1.36 30.85
N LEU A 311 -1.08 -1.60 30.10
CA LEU A 311 0.24 -1.79 30.69
C LEU A 311 0.92 -0.47 31.12
N GLY A 312 0.30 0.68 30.86
CA GLY A 312 0.84 2.01 31.17
C GLY A 312 2.03 2.41 30.29
N LEU A 313 2.26 1.69 29.16
CA LEU A 313 3.37 1.94 28.24
C LEU A 313 3.06 3.06 27.25
N ALA A 314 1.79 3.36 27.01
CA ALA A 314 1.34 4.44 26.15
C ALA A 314 0.03 5.05 26.64
N ALA A 315 -0.20 6.31 26.26
CA ALA A 315 -1.50 6.96 26.49
C ALA A 315 -2.44 6.70 25.31
N ARG A 316 -3.74 6.63 25.61
CA ARG A 316 -4.77 6.61 24.56
C ARG A 316 -4.70 7.91 23.74
N PRO A 317 -4.93 7.88 22.42
CA PRO A 317 -4.98 9.08 21.59
C PRO A 317 -5.91 10.14 22.21
N ALA A 318 -5.41 11.37 22.30
CA ALA A 318 -6.09 12.46 23.02
C ALA A 318 -7.50 12.74 22.42
N ALA A 319 -8.45 13.07 23.28
CA ALA A 319 -9.84 13.36 22.89
C ALA A 319 -10.55 12.24 22.11
N ALA A 320 -10.01 11.02 22.06
CA ALA A 320 -10.63 9.88 21.38
C ALA A 320 -11.34 8.96 22.37
N SER A 321 -12.55 8.51 22.05
CA SER A 321 -13.22 7.44 22.77
C SER A 321 -12.69 6.06 22.38
N TRP A 322 -12.87 5.03 23.21
CA TRP A 322 -12.49 3.66 22.86
C TRP A 322 -13.23 3.16 21.62
N LEU A 323 -14.48 3.56 21.43
CA LEU A 323 -15.26 3.19 20.25
C LEU A 323 -14.71 3.85 18.98
N GLN A 324 -14.23 5.09 19.07
CA GLN A 324 -13.54 5.75 17.94
C GLN A 324 -12.20 5.08 17.62
N CYS A 325 -11.44 4.69 18.66
CA CYS A 325 -10.19 3.93 18.44
C CYS A 325 -10.48 2.59 17.75
N PHE A 326 -11.54 1.88 18.16
CA PHE A 326 -11.95 0.64 17.51
C PHE A 326 -12.40 0.88 16.05
N GLY A 327 -13.18 1.93 15.79
CA GLY A 327 -13.58 2.29 14.43
C GLY A 327 -12.41 2.56 13.49
N VAL A 328 -11.36 3.26 13.97
CA VAL A 328 -10.13 3.49 13.21
C VAL A 328 -9.36 2.18 13.00
N ALA A 329 -9.29 1.31 14.00
CA ALA A 329 -8.65 0.00 13.86
C ALA A 329 -9.35 -0.87 12.80
N VAL A 330 -10.68 -0.80 12.71
CA VAL A 330 -11.45 -1.47 11.64
C VAL A 330 -11.16 -0.84 10.27
N LEU A 331 -11.02 0.50 10.18
CA LEU A 331 -10.64 1.16 8.92
C LEU A 331 -9.24 0.74 8.43
N CYS A 332 -8.30 0.39 9.33
CA CYS A 332 -7.02 -0.20 8.93
C CYS A 332 -7.18 -1.51 8.14
N GLY A 333 -8.34 -2.15 8.19
CA GLY A 333 -8.69 -3.32 7.39
C GLY A 333 -9.03 -3.03 5.93
N ILE A 334 -8.97 -1.77 5.49
CA ILE A 334 -9.04 -1.44 4.06
C ILE A 334 -7.66 -1.69 3.47
N GLY A 335 -7.48 -2.85 2.85
CA GLY A 335 -6.19 -3.21 2.24
C GLY A 335 -6.09 -2.89 0.75
N PHE A 336 -7.20 -2.73 0.10
CA PHE A 336 -7.51 -2.54 -1.32
C PHE A 336 -6.29 -2.53 -2.27
N THR A 337 -5.69 -1.36 -2.59
CA THR A 337 -4.60 -1.27 -3.56
C THR A 337 -3.36 -2.05 -3.13
N MET A 338 -2.96 -1.94 -1.87
CA MET A 338 -1.79 -2.63 -1.34
C MET A 338 -2.00 -4.15 -1.25
N SER A 339 -3.18 -4.60 -0.82
CA SER A 339 -3.51 -6.03 -0.80
C SER A 339 -3.63 -6.62 -2.21
N LEU A 340 -4.17 -5.88 -3.19
CA LEU A 340 -4.17 -6.32 -4.60
C LEU A 340 -2.75 -6.42 -5.15
N PHE A 341 -1.90 -5.45 -4.82
CA PHE A 341 -0.50 -5.44 -5.23
C PHE A 341 0.27 -6.65 -4.68
N ILE A 342 0.22 -6.87 -3.37
CA ILE A 342 0.86 -8.02 -2.72
C ILE A 342 0.27 -9.34 -3.23
N GLY A 343 -1.04 -9.38 -3.50
CA GLY A 343 -1.70 -10.56 -4.05
C GLY A 343 -1.23 -10.92 -5.44
N GLY A 344 -1.00 -9.91 -6.30
CA GLY A 344 -0.40 -10.10 -7.62
C GLY A 344 1.00 -10.72 -7.54
N LEU A 345 1.82 -10.28 -6.56
CA LEU A 345 3.15 -10.83 -6.32
C LEU A 345 3.12 -12.24 -5.74
N ALA A 346 2.22 -12.48 -4.78
CA ALA A 346 2.14 -13.76 -4.08
C ALA A 346 1.83 -14.94 -5.02
N PHE A 347 1.06 -14.67 -6.06
CA PHE A 347 0.58 -15.68 -7.01
C PHE A 347 1.04 -15.40 -8.45
N GLU A 348 2.12 -14.64 -8.63
CA GLU A 348 2.72 -14.38 -9.94
C GLU A 348 3.13 -15.70 -10.62
N GLY A 349 2.80 -15.82 -11.91
CA GLY A 349 3.10 -17.02 -12.71
C GLY A 349 2.21 -18.23 -12.44
N LEU A 350 1.19 -18.12 -11.57
CA LEU A 350 0.22 -19.17 -11.31
C LEU A 350 -1.06 -18.98 -12.17
N ASP A 351 -1.96 -19.97 -12.08
CA ASP A 351 -3.25 -19.94 -12.74
C ASP A 351 -4.10 -18.72 -12.31
N GLY A 352 -4.79 -18.07 -13.25
CA GLY A 352 -5.62 -16.89 -13.01
C GLY A 352 -6.77 -17.09 -12.01
N SER A 353 -7.05 -18.34 -11.61
CA SER A 353 -8.01 -18.64 -10.54
C SER A 353 -7.57 -18.10 -9.18
N TYR A 354 -6.26 -18.09 -8.90
CA TYR A 354 -5.70 -17.51 -7.68
C TYR A 354 -5.90 -15.99 -7.65
N GLU A 355 -5.65 -15.32 -8.76
CA GLU A 355 -5.87 -13.88 -8.91
C GLU A 355 -7.33 -13.50 -8.63
N THR A 356 -8.28 -14.27 -9.19
CA THR A 356 -9.72 -14.07 -8.96
C THR A 356 -10.07 -14.21 -7.48
N ARG A 357 -9.59 -15.26 -6.81
CA ARG A 357 -9.82 -15.49 -5.37
C ARG A 357 -9.26 -14.36 -4.51
N VAL A 358 -8.05 -13.88 -4.82
CA VAL A 358 -7.43 -12.74 -4.14
C VAL A 358 -8.28 -11.49 -4.30
N LYS A 359 -8.65 -11.13 -5.52
CA LYS A 359 -9.48 -9.96 -5.81
C LYS A 359 -10.80 -9.99 -5.05
N LEU A 360 -11.48 -11.14 -5.05
CA LEU A 360 -12.74 -11.33 -4.31
C LEU A 360 -12.53 -11.10 -2.80
N GLY A 361 -11.50 -11.70 -2.21
CA GLY A 361 -11.20 -11.56 -0.78
C GLY A 361 -10.85 -10.12 -0.40
N VAL A 362 -10.00 -9.47 -1.21
CA VAL A 362 -9.56 -8.08 -0.96
C VAL A 362 -10.73 -7.11 -1.09
N LEU A 363 -11.52 -7.22 -2.16
CA LEU A 363 -12.67 -6.33 -2.37
C LEU A 363 -13.72 -6.49 -1.29
N ALA A 364 -14.07 -7.74 -0.94
CA ALA A 364 -15.02 -8.02 0.14
C ALA A 364 -14.52 -7.52 1.50
N GLY A 365 -13.29 -7.87 1.88
CA GLY A 365 -12.70 -7.46 3.15
C GLY A 365 -12.55 -5.94 3.29
N SER A 366 -12.06 -5.27 2.25
CA SER A 366 -11.91 -3.81 2.23
C SER A 366 -13.24 -3.07 2.30
N LEU A 367 -14.25 -3.53 1.55
CA LEU A 367 -15.59 -2.94 1.58
C LEU A 367 -16.23 -3.11 2.95
N LEU A 368 -16.18 -4.30 3.53
CA LEU A 368 -16.74 -4.57 4.86
C LEU A 368 -16.03 -3.75 5.93
N SER A 369 -14.71 -3.65 5.89
CA SER A 369 -13.91 -2.84 6.83
C SER A 369 -14.23 -1.35 6.68
N GLY A 370 -14.34 -0.84 5.47
CA GLY A 370 -14.70 0.55 5.20
C GLY A 370 -16.10 0.91 5.71
N LEU A 371 -17.10 0.08 5.41
CA LEU A 371 -18.48 0.28 5.86
C LEU A 371 -18.61 0.16 7.40
N ALA A 372 -18.03 -0.89 7.98
CA ALA A 372 -18.09 -1.12 9.43
C ALA A 372 -17.35 -0.01 10.19
N GLY A 373 -16.11 0.32 9.80
CA GLY A 373 -15.33 1.36 10.47
C GLY A 373 -15.99 2.73 10.39
N THR A 374 -16.51 3.10 9.21
CA THR A 374 -17.27 4.34 9.02
C THR A 374 -18.52 4.39 9.91
N THR A 375 -19.29 3.31 9.93
CA THR A 375 -20.52 3.22 10.76
C THR A 375 -20.20 3.35 12.24
N ILE A 376 -19.15 2.66 12.72
CA ILE A 376 -18.71 2.74 14.11
C ILE A 376 -18.29 4.17 14.47
N LEU A 377 -17.53 4.87 13.62
CA LEU A 377 -17.10 6.25 13.85
C LEU A 377 -18.28 7.23 13.88
N LEU A 378 -19.27 7.05 13.00
CA LEU A 378 -20.48 7.86 12.99
C LEU A 378 -21.32 7.65 14.26
N LEU A 379 -21.46 6.41 14.72
CA LEU A 379 -22.19 6.09 15.96
C LEU A 379 -21.46 6.59 17.20
N ALA A 380 -20.12 6.51 17.21
CA ALA A 380 -19.31 6.99 18.32
C ALA A 380 -19.41 8.51 18.50
N HIS A 381 -19.47 9.27 17.40
CA HIS A 381 -19.65 10.73 17.46
C HIS A 381 -21.01 11.16 18.02
N ARG A 382 -22.06 10.37 17.83
CA ARG A 382 -23.40 10.69 18.38
C ARG A 382 -23.51 10.49 19.90
N ARG A 383 -22.53 9.82 20.49
CA ARG A 383 -22.51 9.50 21.94
C ARG A 383 -21.57 10.40 22.75
N THR A 384 -20.76 11.21 22.08
CA THR A 384 -19.93 12.30 22.65
C THR A 384 -20.63 13.64 22.49
#